data_19071a653948755484fb7939ccf54dc4
#
_entry.id   19071a653948755484fb7939ccf54dc4
#
_cell.length_a   1.000
_cell.length_b   1.000
_cell.length_c   1.000
_cell.angle_alpha   90.00
_cell.angle_beta   90.00
_cell.angle_gamma   90.00
#
_symmetry.space_group_name_H-M   'P 1'
#
loop_
_entity.id
_entity.type
_entity.pdbx_description
1 polymer ?
#
loop_
_entity_poly.entity_id
_entity_poly.type
_entity_poly.pdbx_seq_one_letter_code
_entity_poly.pdbx_strand_id
1 'polypeptide(L)'
;MSAHIQPPLGLSRRAFLTAAGVGLGGLALSACTRSAPTTGANAVNEKAIAAAEAARPHTGRTVNYNLTPQRAEIDLGGPKVSTLVYGDTLPGTPIRANVGDELAVALSNRLDHPTSVHWHGIALRNDMDGAMPASPNIAPNESFTYRYSVPHSGTYWAHPHAAGVDTDYGLYLPVIVDDPGEAGTYDAEWIVVLDDWTDGVGKNPQDIFSDLSNGGMGSMGNGSGGMPGMSGMGDMPGMDQGAQPSSSNPSGAATSNGVGASALLGGDAGDVSYPYYLVNGRIPEAPTTFAAKPGQRVRIRIINAGADTAFRVALANHKMTVTHTDGFPVAPVEVDALLLGMGERYDVIVTVKDGVFPLVAAAEGKNAQGRALLNTGAGSAPAPTYQPAELNGRVGTVDDFVAAENVMLPQRQPDASLRADLGGDMMSYAWTINGRSYD
;
A
#
# COMPACT_ATOMS: atom_id res chain seq x y z
N MET A 1 52.84 -22.93 18.53
CA MET A 1 53.14 -22.58 17.15
C MET A 1 51.94 -21.82 16.61
N SER A 2 51.99 -20.51 16.66
CA SER A 2 50.90 -19.64 16.18
C SER A 2 51.16 -19.24 14.74
N ALA A 3 50.27 -19.58 13.83
CA ALA A 3 50.32 -19.16 12.44
C ALA A 3 49.56 -17.85 12.30
N HIS A 4 50.28 -16.76 11.99
CA HIS A 4 49.73 -15.48 11.57
C HIS A 4 49.25 -15.58 10.13
N ILE A 5 47.96 -15.37 9.91
CA ILE A 5 47.38 -15.15 8.55
C ILE A 5 47.31 -13.64 8.34
N GLN A 6 48.05 -13.16 7.34
CA GLN A 6 48.00 -11.76 6.86
C GLN A 6 46.70 -11.53 6.06
N PRO A 7 46.04 -10.36 6.20
CA PRO A 7 44.91 -10.00 5.36
C PRO A 7 45.35 -9.56 3.97
N PRO A 8 44.52 -9.71 2.91
CA PRO A 8 44.85 -9.31 1.56
C PRO A 8 44.86 -7.78 1.43
N LEU A 9 45.83 -7.30 0.64
CA LEU A 9 46.11 -5.90 0.32
C LEU A 9 44.90 -5.25 -0.36
N GLY A 10 44.33 -4.25 0.29
CA GLY A 10 43.30 -3.39 -0.27
C GLY A 10 43.90 -2.45 -1.36
N LEU A 11 43.36 -2.52 -2.56
CA LEU A 11 43.66 -1.59 -3.64
C LEU A 11 43.15 -0.19 -3.31
N SER A 12 44.03 0.80 -3.23
CA SER A 12 43.68 2.19 -2.96
C SER A 12 43.04 2.85 -4.19
N ARG A 13 42.12 3.80 -3.97
CA ARG A 13 41.47 4.60 -5.02
C ARG A 13 42.42 5.32 -5.99
N ARG A 14 43.71 5.48 -5.65
CA ARG A 14 44.72 6.09 -6.50
C ARG A 14 45.27 5.14 -7.57
N ALA A 15 45.19 3.83 -7.37
CA ALA A 15 45.68 2.85 -8.37
C ALA A 15 44.70 2.68 -9.54
N PHE A 16 43.44 3.12 -9.40
CA PHE A 16 42.42 3.05 -10.45
C PHE A 16 42.51 4.20 -11.47
N LEU A 17 43.16 5.31 -11.13
CA LEU A 17 43.25 6.51 -11.99
C LEU A 17 44.50 6.60 -12.84
N THR A 18 45.49 5.70 -12.69
CA THR A 18 46.74 5.73 -13.43
C THR A 18 46.82 4.79 -14.65
N ALA A 19 45.76 4.00 -14.92
CA ALA A 19 45.74 3.12 -16.10
C ALA A 19 45.02 3.71 -17.34
N ALA A 20 44.63 5.00 -17.32
CA ALA A 20 43.89 5.66 -18.40
C ALA A 20 44.71 6.72 -19.19
N GLY A 21 46.00 6.58 -19.27
CA GLY A 21 46.82 7.58 -19.97
C GLY A 21 47.98 6.99 -20.72
N VAL A 22 47.82 6.45 -21.93
CA VAL A 22 48.74 6.52 -23.08
C VAL A 22 48.01 6.00 -24.33
N GLY A 23 47.80 6.85 -25.32
CA GLY A 23 47.29 6.45 -26.64
C GLY A 23 46.69 7.63 -27.43
N LEU A 24 47.49 8.66 -27.72
CA LEU A 24 47.18 9.68 -28.72
C LEU A 24 47.54 9.20 -30.13
N GLY A 25 46.59 9.35 -31.05
CA GLY A 25 46.92 9.25 -32.50
C GLY A 25 45.73 9.11 -33.41
N GLY A 26 45.14 10.22 -33.85
CA GLY A 26 44.77 10.49 -35.23
C GLY A 26 43.47 10.03 -35.82
N LEU A 27 42.71 11.00 -36.22
CA LEU A 27 41.86 11.15 -37.42
C LEU A 27 40.31 11.06 -37.25
N ALA A 28 39.77 12.10 -37.76
CA ALA A 28 38.47 12.72 -37.73
C ALA A 28 37.28 11.98 -38.41
N LEU A 29 36.09 12.41 -38.00
CA LEU A 29 34.82 12.51 -38.74
C LEU A 29 34.00 11.22 -38.98
N SER A 30 33.00 11.03 -38.13
CA SER A 30 31.58 10.90 -38.56
C SER A 30 30.67 10.86 -37.35
N ALA A 31 29.77 11.84 -37.24
CA ALA A 31 28.70 11.89 -36.25
C ALA A 31 27.67 10.78 -36.53
N CYS A 32 27.62 9.81 -35.64
CA CYS A 32 26.48 9.00 -35.34
C CYS A 32 26.55 8.68 -33.86
N THR A 33 25.78 9.38 -33.05
CA THR A 33 25.59 9.09 -31.63
C THR A 33 24.94 7.73 -31.48
N ARG A 34 25.72 6.69 -31.42
CA ARG A 34 25.32 5.42 -30.80
C ARG A 34 25.84 5.46 -29.37
N SER A 35 24.92 5.56 -28.43
CA SER A 35 25.23 5.29 -27.02
C SER A 35 25.91 3.92 -26.95
N ALA A 36 27.15 3.90 -26.43
CA ALA A 36 27.84 2.63 -26.20
C ALA A 36 27.07 1.83 -25.13
N PRO A 37 26.82 0.56 -25.35
CA PRO A 37 26.17 -0.25 -24.32
C PRO A 37 27.15 -0.39 -23.13
N THR A 38 26.69 -0.11 -21.93
CA THR A 38 27.34 -0.45 -20.66
C THR A 38 27.26 -1.97 -20.43
N THR A 39 28.02 -2.73 -21.15
CA THR A 39 27.87 -4.17 -21.36
C THR A 39 28.49 -5.07 -20.27
N GLY A 40 29.03 -4.53 -19.18
CA GLY A 40 29.67 -5.35 -18.15
C GLY A 40 28.83 -5.62 -16.90
N ALA A 41 28.35 -4.57 -16.24
CA ALA A 41 27.63 -4.69 -14.97
C ALA A 41 26.19 -5.19 -15.14
N ASN A 42 25.48 -4.75 -16.20
CA ASN A 42 24.11 -5.18 -16.48
C ASN A 42 24.03 -6.66 -16.84
N ALA A 43 24.96 -7.19 -17.63
CA ALA A 43 24.98 -8.60 -18.01
C ALA A 43 25.23 -9.56 -16.81
N VAL A 44 25.95 -9.12 -15.79
CA VAL A 44 26.15 -9.89 -14.55
C VAL A 44 24.88 -9.89 -13.73
N ASN A 45 24.19 -8.75 -13.63
CA ASN A 45 22.91 -8.65 -12.92
C ASN A 45 21.82 -9.48 -13.60
N GLU A 46 21.68 -9.42 -14.91
CA GLU A 46 20.70 -10.23 -15.66
C GLU A 46 20.89 -11.73 -15.43
N LYS A 47 22.14 -12.21 -15.43
CA LYS A 47 22.42 -13.64 -15.14
C LYS A 47 22.08 -14.01 -13.70
N ALA A 48 22.39 -13.15 -12.73
CA ALA A 48 22.08 -13.40 -11.33
C ALA A 48 20.55 -13.42 -11.10
N ILE A 49 19.81 -12.48 -11.69
CA ILE A 49 18.36 -12.43 -11.65
C ILE A 49 17.75 -13.68 -12.29
N ALA A 50 18.22 -14.05 -13.49
CA ALA A 50 17.73 -15.26 -14.17
C ALA A 50 18.04 -16.54 -13.39
N ALA A 51 19.20 -16.63 -12.75
CA ALA A 51 19.56 -17.78 -11.91
C ALA A 51 18.70 -17.85 -10.64
N ALA A 52 18.44 -16.73 -9.99
CA ALA A 52 17.57 -16.64 -8.84
C ALA A 52 16.12 -17.00 -9.21
N GLU A 53 15.63 -16.52 -10.35
CA GLU A 53 14.31 -16.85 -10.86
C GLU A 53 14.19 -18.34 -11.17
N ALA A 54 15.18 -18.93 -11.85
CA ALA A 54 15.19 -20.37 -12.18
C ALA A 54 15.26 -21.28 -10.94
N ALA A 55 15.74 -20.78 -9.81
CA ALA A 55 15.81 -21.52 -8.56
C ALA A 55 14.48 -21.52 -7.77
N ARG A 56 13.49 -20.70 -8.17
CA ARG A 56 12.18 -20.62 -7.50
C ARG A 56 11.33 -21.86 -7.81
N PRO A 57 10.28 -22.13 -7.00
CA PRO A 57 9.28 -23.12 -7.36
C PRO A 57 8.59 -22.76 -8.68
N HIS A 58 8.44 -23.75 -9.57
CA HIS A 58 7.75 -23.59 -10.85
C HIS A 58 6.73 -24.69 -11.06
N THR A 59 5.49 -24.33 -11.40
CA THR A 59 4.45 -25.28 -11.86
C THR A 59 4.60 -25.60 -13.33
N GLY A 60 5.32 -24.78 -14.09
CA GLY A 60 5.38 -24.80 -15.55
C GLY A 60 4.17 -24.15 -16.23
N ARG A 61 3.23 -23.59 -15.46
CA ARG A 61 2.05 -22.88 -15.97
C ARG A 61 2.35 -21.39 -16.07
N THR A 62 2.03 -20.78 -17.22
CA THR A 62 2.02 -19.32 -17.39
C THR A 62 0.57 -18.83 -17.39
N VAL A 63 0.27 -17.85 -16.56
CA VAL A 63 -1.02 -17.18 -16.49
C VAL A 63 -0.89 -15.79 -17.11
N ASN A 64 -1.72 -15.52 -18.13
CA ASN A 64 -1.63 -14.29 -18.90
C ASN A 64 -2.75 -13.33 -18.52
N TYR A 65 -2.39 -12.05 -18.32
CA TYR A 65 -3.32 -10.95 -18.09
C TYR A 65 -2.99 -9.76 -18.98
N ASN A 66 -4.00 -8.97 -19.29
CA ASN A 66 -3.83 -7.66 -19.93
C ASN A 66 -4.28 -6.58 -18.95
N LEU A 67 -3.46 -5.58 -18.74
CA LEU A 67 -3.78 -4.39 -17.95
C LEU A 67 -3.76 -3.17 -18.85
N THR A 68 -4.79 -2.35 -18.72
CA THR A 68 -4.91 -1.09 -19.45
C THR A 68 -5.23 0.00 -18.43
N PRO A 69 -4.23 0.73 -17.91
CA PRO A 69 -4.49 1.93 -17.14
C PRO A 69 -5.07 3.00 -18.07
N GLN A 70 -6.21 3.53 -17.69
CA GLN A 70 -6.96 4.50 -18.50
C GLN A 70 -7.93 5.30 -17.63
N ARG A 71 -8.47 6.39 -18.18
CA ARG A 71 -9.58 7.11 -17.57
C ARG A 71 -10.90 6.45 -17.95
N ALA A 72 -11.79 6.25 -16.97
CA ALA A 72 -13.12 5.69 -17.18
C ALA A 72 -14.16 6.30 -16.23
N GLU A 73 -15.43 6.18 -16.61
CA GLU A 73 -16.57 6.55 -15.75
C GLU A 73 -16.87 5.42 -14.77
N ILE A 74 -16.82 5.72 -13.47
CA ILE A 74 -17.08 4.77 -12.39
C ILE A 74 -18.29 5.22 -11.57
N ASP A 75 -19.21 4.31 -11.30
CA ASP A 75 -20.33 4.51 -10.39
C ASP A 75 -19.94 4.04 -8.98
N LEU A 76 -19.75 4.99 -8.06
CA LEU A 76 -19.41 4.70 -6.67
C LEU A 76 -20.64 4.25 -5.82
N GLY A 77 -21.81 4.17 -6.44
CA GLY A 77 -23.05 3.83 -5.74
C GLY A 77 -23.98 5.02 -5.50
N GLY A 78 -23.82 6.05 -6.34
CA GLY A 78 -24.56 7.32 -6.33
C GLY A 78 -23.78 8.33 -7.12
N PRO A 79 -22.64 8.85 -6.64
CA PRO A 79 -21.75 9.64 -7.46
C PRO A 79 -21.18 8.82 -8.63
N LYS A 80 -21.16 9.41 -9.83
CA LYS A 80 -20.41 8.92 -10.98
C LYS A 80 -19.22 9.83 -11.18
N VAL A 81 -18.05 9.23 -11.29
CA VAL A 81 -16.78 9.96 -11.39
C VAL A 81 -16.00 9.50 -12.61
N SER A 82 -15.27 10.43 -13.24
CA SER A 82 -14.32 10.11 -14.31
C SER A 82 -12.93 10.06 -13.70
N THR A 83 -12.38 8.87 -13.53
CA THR A 83 -11.14 8.64 -12.78
C THR A 83 -10.22 7.66 -13.49
N LEU A 84 -9.02 7.39 -12.92
CA LEU A 84 -8.08 6.44 -13.48
C LEU A 84 -8.35 5.04 -12.91
N VAL A 85 -8.36 4.04 -13.78
CA VAL A 85 -8.58 2.64 -13.39
C VAL A 85 -7.77 1.67 -14.27
N TYR A 86 -7.55 0.46 -13.78
CA TYR A 86 -7.15 -0.65 -14.62
C TYR A 86 -8.37 -1.29 -15.28
N GLY A 87 -8.58 -1.01 -16.57
CA GLY A 87 -9.78 -1.46 -17.29
C GLY A 87 -10.95 -0.51 -17.13
N ASP A 88 -12.06 -0.98 -16.56
CA ASP A 88 -13.34 -0.25 -16.44
C ASP A 88 -14.02 -0.43 -15.08
N THR A 89 -13.32 -0.94 -14.08
CA THR A 89 -13.83 -1.21 -12.72
C THR A 89 -12.92 -0.62 -11.65
N LEU A 90 -13.50 -0.33 -10.49
CA LEU A 90 -12.82 0.11 -9.27
C LEU A 90 -13.22 -0.80 -8.10
N PRO A 91 -12.28 -1.50 -7.44
CA PRO A 91 -10.89 -1.72 -7.89
C PRO A 91 -10.83 -2.43 -9.26
N GLY A 92 -9.64 -2.45 -9.88
CA GLY A 92 -9.40 -3.26 -11.08
C GLY A 92 -9.68 -4.74 -10.84
N THR A 93 -9.96 -5.50 -11.89
CA THR A 93 -10.25 -6.94 -11.80
C THR A 93 -9.09 -7.69 -11.14
N PRO A 94 -9.36 -8.54 -10.13
CA PRO A 94 -8.31 -9.28 -9.44
C PRO A 94 -7.49 -10.19 -10.38
N ILE A 95 -6.16 -10.15 -10.25
CA ILE A 95 -5.25 -11.12 -10.85
C ILE A 95 -5.15 -12.33 -9.92
N ARG A 96 -5.26 -13.55 -10.48
CA ARG A 96 -5.12 -14.79 -9.71
C ARG A 96 -4.12 -15.75 -10.36
N ALA A 97 -3.29 -16.36 -9.51
CA ALA A 97 -2.36 -17.41 -9.90
C ALA A 97 -2.22 -18.41 -8.75
N ASN A 98 -1.64 -19.58 -9.00
CA ASN A 98 -1.21 -20.47 -7.92
C ASN A 98 0.27 -20.24 -7.60
N VAL A 99 0.67 -20.56 -6.38
CA VAL A 99 2.09 -20.54 -6.00
C VAL A 99 2.92 -21.37 -7.00
N GLY A 100 4.02 -20.78 -7.48
CA GLY A 100 4.89 -21.37 -8.49
C GLY A 100 4.46 -21.19 -9.94
N ASP A 101 3.31 -20.55 -10.23
CA ASP A 101 2.98 -20.13 -11.59
C ASP A 101 3.87 -18.95 -12.04
N GLU A 102 4.04 -18.82 -13.32
CA GLU A 102 4.56 -17.61 -13.95
C GLU A 102 3.39 -16.66 -14.28
N LEU A 103 3.41 -15.45 -13.78
CA LEU A 103 2.55 -14.37 -14.26
C LEU A 103 3.20 -13.69 -15.47
N ALA A 104 2.40 -13.51 -16.53
CA ALA A 104 2.75 -12.72 -17.70
C ALA A 104 1.68 -11.63 -17.88
N VAL A 105 1.98 -10.42 -17.43
CA VAL A 105 1.03 -9.32 -17.43
C VAL A 105 1.46 -8.27 -18.45
N ALA A 106 0.70 -8.19 -19.54
CA ALA A 106 0.91 -7.21 -20.59
C ALA A 106 0.20 -5.89 -20.23
N LEU A 107 0.98 -4.87 -19.92
CA LEU A 107 0.50 -3.51 -19.70
C LEU A 107 0.49 -2.73 -21.02
N SER A 108 -0.61 -2.04 -21.31
CA SER A 108 -0.72 -1.05 -22.40
C SER A 108 -1.13 0.28 -21.81
N ASN A 109 -0.18 1.22 -21.70
CA ASN A 109 -0.43 2.53 -21.09
C ASN A 109 -1.29 3.42 -21.98
N ARG A 110 -2.50 3.73 -21.52
CA ARG A 110 -3.44 4.66 -22.17
C ARG A 110 -3.63 5.98 -21.41
N LEU A 111 -2.75 6.21 -20.41
CA LEU A 111 -2.68 7.52 -19.76
C LEU A 111 -1.91 8.50 -20.64
N ASP A 112 -2.01 9.78 -20.29
CA ASP A 112 -1.27 10.88 -20.93
C ASP A 112 0.10 11.14 -20.29
N HIS A 113 0.47 10.34 -19.31
CA HIS A 113 1.74 10.39 -18.57
C HIS A 113 2.35 8.99 -18.38
N PRO A 114 3.64 8.90 -18.00
CA PRO A 114 4.29 7.62 -17.72
C PRO A 114 3.66 6.91 -16.53
N THR A 115 3.60 5.58 -16.59
CA THR A 115 3.10 4.72 -15.49
C THR A 115 4.00 3.51 -15.29
N SER A 116 3.71 2.72 -14.25
CA SER A 116 4.29 1.41 -13.99
C SER A 116 3.29 0.52 -13.27
N VAL A 117 3.65 -0.74 -12.98
CA VAL A 117 2.90 -1.59 -12.06
C VAL A 117 3.86 -2.17 -11.04
N HIS A 118 3.74 -1.73 -9.81
CA HIS A 118 4.40 -2.34 -8.65
C HIS A 118 3.51 -3.45 -8.07
N TRP A 119 4.15 -4.56 -7.73
CA TRP A 119 3.51 -5.78 -7.22
C TRP A 119 3.70 -5.86 -5.71
N HIS A 120 2.90 -5.12 -4.99
CA HIS A 120 3.06 -4.85 -3.58
C HIS A 120 3.06 -6.13 -2.72
N GLY A 121 4.19 -6.39 -2.06
CA GLY A 121 4.38 -7.52 -1.16
C GLY A 121 4.85 -8.82 -1.81
N ILE A 122 4.86 -8.92 -3.15
CA ILE A 122 5.35 -10.11 -3.84
C ILE A 122 6.89 -10.10 -3.91
N ALA A 123 7.53 -11.16 -3.42
CA ALA A 123 8.98 -11.35 -3.53
C ALA A 123 9.35 -11.80 -4.95
N LEU A 124 9.27 -10.92 -5.92
CA LEU A 124 9.53 -11.20 -7.33
C LEU A 124 10.97 -10.86 -7.76
N ARG A 125 11.30 -11.14 -9.02
CA ARG A 125 12.56 -10.72 -9.63
C ARG A 125 12.62 -9.20 -9.75
N ASN A 126 13.76 -8.61 -9.40
CA ASN A 126 13.89 -7.17 -9.19
C ASN A 126 13.59 -6.32 -10.44
N ASP A 127 13.95 -6.82 -11.64
CA ASP A 127 13.72 -6.12 -12.90
C ASP A 127 12.25 -6.06 -13.36
N MET A 128 11.35 -6.72 -12.62
CA MET A 128 9.89 -6.71 -12.83
C MET A 128 9.14 -6.03 -11.69
N ASP A 129 9.85 -5.35 -10.77
CA ASP A 129 9.27 -4.74 -9.58
C ASP A 129 8.33 -3.56 -9.86
N GLY A 130 8.47 -2.93 -11.03
CA GLY A 130 7.64 -1.79 -11.42
C GLY A 130 8.01 -0.47 -10.78
N ALA A 131 9.15 -0.40 -10.07
CA ALA A 131 9.68 0.79 -9.43
C ALA A 131 11.07 1.14 -9.98
N MET A 132 11.32 2.42 -10.26
CA MET A 132 12.65 2.92 -10.62
C MET A 132 13.63 2.75 -9.44
N PRO A 133 14.91 2.49 -9.66
CA PRO A 133 15.56 2.24 -10.96
C PRO A 133 15.54 0.77 -11.40
N ALA A 134 14.84 -0.10 -10.66
CA ALA A 134 14.80 -1.54 -10.94
C ALA A 134 14.03 -1.88 -12.23
N SER A 135 12.93 -1.19 -12.46
CA SER A 135 12.09 -1.33 -13.65
C SER A 135 11.87 0.04 -14.32
N PRO A 136 11.75 0.11 -15.65
CA PRO A 136 11.50 1.37 -16.34
C PRO A 136 10.04 1.83 -16.16
N ASN A 137 9.81 3.14 -16.19
CA ASN A 137 8.50 3.70 -16.39
C ASN A 137 8.06 3.52 -17.86
N ILE A 138 6.79 3.24 -18.08
CA ILE A 138 6.20 2.99 -19.39
C ILE A 138 5.55 4.28 -19.89
N ALA A 139 6.06 4.85 -20.98
CA ALA A 139 5.56 6.11 -21.53
C ALA A 139 4.12 5.96 -22.10
N PRO A 140 3.40 7.09 -22.30
CA PRO A 140 2.10 7.09 -22.96
C PRO A 140 2.11 6.34 -24.29
N ASN A 141 1.09 5.49 -24.51
CA ASN A 141 0.92 4.63 -25.69
C ASN A 141 1.99 3.53 -25.87
N GLU A 142 2.88 3.35 -24.90
CA GLU A 142 3.81 2.22 -24.88
C GLU A 142 3.24 1.03 -24.13
N SER A 143 3.89 -0.10 -24.30
CA SER A 143 3.52 -1.37 -23.64
C SER A 143 4.74 -2.02 -23.02
N PHE A 144 4.51 -2.76 -21.93
CA PHE A 144 5.52 -3.55 -21.25
C PHE A 144 4.90 -4.86 -20.77
N THR A 145 5.67 -5.94 -20.75
CA THR A 145 5.18 -7.21 -20.20
C THR A 145 5.99 -7.57 -18.96
N TYR A 146 5.32 -7.53 -17.82
CA TYR A 146 5.85 -8.07 -16.57
C TYR A 146 5.78 -9.60 -16.63
N ARG A 147 6.91 -10.27 -16.35
CA ARG A 147 7.01 -11.73 -16.39
C ARG A 147 7.85 -12.23 -15.22
N TYR A 148 7.22 -12.91 -14.28
CA TYR A 148 7.87 -13.41 -13.06
C TYR A 148 7.09 -14.57 -12.44
N SER A 149 7.79 -15.42 -11.68
CA SER A 149 7.17 -16.48 -10.89
C SER A 149 6.65 -15.91 -9.56
N VAL A 150 5.50 -16.42 -9.09
CA VAL A 150 4.94 -16.07 -7.78
C VAL A 150 5.35 -17.12 -6.75
N PRO A 151 6.34 -16.81 -5.88
CA PRO A 151 6.97 -17.83 -5.03
C PRO A 151 6.19 -18.18 -3.77
N HIS A 152 5.26 -17.32 -3.34
CA HIS A 152 4.51 -17.46 -2.10
C HIS A 152 3.02 -17.22 -2.35
N SER A 153 2.17 -18.07 -1.75
CA SER A 153 0.73 -17.82 -1.68
C SER A 153 0.42 -16.65 -0.77
N GLY A 154 -0.71 -15.99 -1.00
CA GLY A 154 -1.14 -14.89 -0.13
C GLY A 154 -2.01 -13.86 -0.83
N THR A 155 -2.33 -12.82 -0.06
CA THR A 155 -3.08 -11.65 -0.49
C THR A 155 -2.13 -10.50 -0.75
N TYR A 156 -2.09 -10.06 -2.00
CA TYR A 156 -1.25 -8.99 -2.50
C TYR A 156 -2.11 -8.00 -3.29
N TRP A 157 -1.50 -6.93 -3.75
CA TRP A 157 -2.15 -5.97 -4.63
C TRP A 157 -1.15 -5.31 -5.56
N ALA A 158 -1.63 -4.61 -6.56
CA ALA A 158 -0.77 -3.93 -7.52
C ALA A 158 -1.24 -2.49 -7.70
N HIS A 159 -0.29 -1.58 -7.85
CA HIS A 159 -0.52 -0.14 -8.04
C HIS A 159 0.66 0.49 -8.80
N PRO A 160 0.54 1.71 -9.37
CA PRO A 160 1.67 2.39 -10.01
C PRO A 160 2.70 2.86 -8.99
N HIS A 161 3.94 3.03 -9.46
CA HIS A 161 5.03 3.62 -8.69
C HIS A 161 5.75 4.74 -9.45
N ALA A 162 5.25 5.09 -10.66
CA ALA A 162 5.84 6.11 -11.52
C ALA A 162 5.32 7.52 -11.21
N ALA A 163 4.05 7.64 -10.81
CA ALA A 163 3.43 8.87 -10.37
C ALA A 163 2.77 8.62 -9.01
N GLY A 164 3.21 9.34 -7.99
CA GLY A 164 2.88 9.03 -6.60
C GLY A 164 1.38 9.06 -6.28
N VAL A 165 0.61 9.90 -6.96
CA VAL A 165 -0.84 10.10 -6.71
C VAL A 165 -1.74 9.22 -7.57
N ASP A 166 -1.22 8.45 -8.51
CA ASP A 166 -2.05 7.66 -9.43
C ASP A 166 -2.84 6.55 -8.72
N THR A 167 -2.33 6.03 -7.62
CA THR A 167 -3.04 5.08 -6.76
C THR A 167 -4.32 5.71 -6.21
N ASP A 168 -4.24 6.96 -5.76
CA ASP A 168 -5.35 7.70 -5.15
C ASP A 168 -6.43 8.11 -6.17
N TYR A 169 -6.10 8.07 -7.46
CA TYR A 169 -7.08 8.17 -8.54
C TYR A 169 -7.82 6.86 -8.81
N GLY A 170 -7.34 5.70 -8.28
CA GLY A 170 -8.00 4.41 -8.43
C GLY A 170 -7.19 3.36 -9.21
N LEU A 171 -5.93 3.62 -9.55
CA LEU A 171 -5.07 2.64 -10.20
C LEU A 171 -4.55 1.59 -9.23
N TYR A 172 -5.42 0.73 -8.75
CA TYR A 172 -5.06 -0.42 -7.93
C TYR A 172 -5.95 -1.63 -8.23
N LEU A 173 -5.42 -2.82 -7.94
CA LEU A 173 -6.15 -4.08 -8.06
C LEU A 173 -5.59 -5.15 -7.12
N PRO A 174 -6.44 -6.09 -6.65
CA PRO A 174 -5.98 -7.25 -5.88
C PRO A 174 -5.15 -8.21 -6.73
N VAL A 175 -4.13 -8.81 -6.11
CA VAL A 175 -3.38 -9.94 -6.66
C VAL A 175 -3.44 -11.08 -5.65
N ILE A 176 -4.08 -12.17 -6.03
CA ILE A 176 -4.27 -13.33 -5.16
C ILE A 176 -3.43 -14.48 -5.69
N VAL A 177 -2.54 -14.96 -4.86
CA VAL A 177 -1.76 -16.17 -5.14
C VAL A 177 -2.30 -17.29 -4.27
N ASP A 178 -2.95 -18.25 -4.92
CA ASP A 178 -3.60 -19.39 -4.23
C ASP A 178 -2.58 -20.48 -3.89
N ASP A 179 -2.75 -21.09 -2.73
CA ASP A 179 -2.11 -22.34 -2.36
C ASP A 179 -3.09 -23.50 -2.57
N PRO A 180 -2.82 -24.42 -3.51
CA PRO A 180 -3.65 -25.62 -3.66
C PRO A 180 -3.74 -26.47 -2.38
N GLY A 181 -2.75 -26.38 -1.48
CA GLY A 181 -2.74 -27.07 -0.19
C GLY A 181 -3.78 -26.53 0.81
N GLU A 182 -4.29 -25.32 0.60
CA GLU A 182 -5.35 -24.72 1.43
C GLU A 182 -6.77 -25.11 0.97
N ALA A 183 -6.90 -25.85 -0.12
CA ALA A 183 -8.22 -26.25 -0.66
C ALA A 183 -9.07 -26.96 0.42
N GLY A 184 -10.31 -26.48 0.60
CA GLY A 184 -11.24 -27.04 1.58
C GLY A 184 -11.04 -26.56 3.03
N THR A 185 -10.10 -25.66 3.29
CA THR A 185 -9.94 -25.05 4.62
C THR A 185 -11.00 -23.98 4.92
N TYR A 186 -11.67 -23.47 3.89
CA TYR A 186 -12.81 -22.55 3.96
C TYR A 186 -13.79 -22.84 2.82
N ASP A 187 -15.04 -22.38 2.97
CA ASP A 187 -16.15 -22.69 2.04
C ASP A 187 -16.37 -21.60 1.00
N ALA A 188 -16.00 -20.36 1.32
CA ALA A 188 -16.13 -19.21 0.44
C ALA A 188 -15.03 -18.19 0.72
N GLU A 189 -14.79 -17.30 -0.25
CA GLU A 189 -13.79 -16.25 -0.15
C GLU A 189 -14.36 -14.91 -0.58
N TRP A 190 -13.99 -13.85 0.13
CA TRP A 190 -14.28 -12.46 -0.25
C TRP A 190 -12.99 -11.66 -0.30
N ILE A 191 -12.89 -10.80 -1.32
CA ILE A 191 -11.84 -9.80 -1.43
C ILE A 191 -12.46 -8.46 -1.06
N VAL A 192 -11.89 -7.81 -0.06
CA VAL A 192 -12.32 -6.52 0.48
C VAL A 192 -11.18 -5.54 0.29
N VAL A 193 -11.36 -4.55 -0.57
CA VAL A 193 -10.41 -3.46 -0.78
C VAL A 193 -10.98 -2.20 -0.15
N LEU A 194 -10.24 -1.63 0.77
CA LEU A 194 -10.55 -0.39 1.48
C LEU A 194 -9.83 0.75 0.80
N ASP A 195 -10.49 1.90 0.73
CA ASP A 195 -9.92 3.09 0.09
C ASP A 195 -10.49 4.37 0.69
N ASP A 196 -9.71 5.44 0.66
CA ASP A 196 -10.13 6.80 0.98
C ASP A 196 -10.23 7.61 -0.31
N TRP A 197 -11.38 8.24 -0.58
CA TRP A 197 -11.72 8.69 -1.90
C TRP A 197 -12.08 10.17 -1.98
N THR A 198 -11.54 10.85 -2.99
CA THR A 198 -11.81 12.27 -3.25
C THR A 198 -12.01 12.62 -4.72
N ASP A 199 -11.43 11.89 -5.68
CA ASP A 199 -11.49 12.26 -7.09
C ASP A 199 -12.91 12.31 -7.64
N GLY A 200 -13.26 13.41 -8.32
CA GLY A 200 -14.58 13.63 -8.87
C GLY A 200 -15.70 13.95 -7.87
N VAL A 201 -15.42 13.95 -6.56
CA VAL A 201 -16.38 14.29 -5.48
C VAL A 201 -15.84 15.33 -4.49
N GLY A 202 -14.55 15.63 -4.57
CA GLY A 202 -13.84 16.63 -3.78
C GLY A 202 -12.70 17.25 -4.58
N LYS A 203 -11.62 17.64 -3.91
CA LYS A 203 -10.37 18.00 -4.58
C LYS A 203 -9.78 16.75 -5.24
N ASN A 204 -9.15 16.90 -6.40
CA ASN A 204 -8.41 15.78 -6.98
C ASN A 204 -7.13 15.47 -6.17
N PRO A 205 -6.61 14.25 -6.24
CA PRO A 205 -5.42 13.84 -5.47
C PRO A 205 -4.19 14.72 -5.71
N GLN A 206 -3.95 15.16 -6.95
CA GLN A 206 -2.80 16.02 -7.28
C GLN A 206 -2.91 17.40 -6.62
N ASP A 207 -4.12 17.99 -6.54
CA ASP A 207 -4.34 19.26 -5.86
C ASP A 207 -4.13 19.13 -4.35
N ILE A 208 -4.57 18.01 -3.74
CA ILE A 208 -4.33 17.71 -2.33
C ILE A 208 -2.82 17.63 -2.06
N PHE A 209 -2.11 16.82 -2.84
CA PHE A 209 -0.65 16.69 -2.70
C PHE A 209 0.07 18.02 -2.88
N SER A 210 -0.36 18.84 -3.86
CA SER A 210 0.20 20.16 -4.10
C SER A 210 -0.05 21.12 -2.93
N ASP A 211 -1.23 21.09 -2.34
CA ASP A 211 -1.56 21.91 -1.17
C ASP A 211 -0.72 21.52 0.05
N LEU A 212 -0.58 20.23 0.32
CA LEU A 212 0.26 19.70 1.39
C LEU A 212 1.74 20.10 1.19
N SER A 213 2.24 19.96 -0.03
CA SER A 213 3.64 20.28 -0.37
C SER A 213 3.96 21.78 -0.33
N ASN A 214 2.98 22.64 -0.69
CA ASN A 214 3.19 24.09 -0.78
C ASN A 214 2.81 24.86 0.48
N GLY A 215 1.96 24.33 1.34
CA GLY A 215 1.36 25.04 2.47
C GLY A 215 1.62 24.44 3.83
N GLY A 216 2.17 23.23 3.88
CA GLY A 216 2.22 22.47 5.12
C GLY A 216 0.83 22.31 5.76
N MET A 217 0.72 21.78 6.96
CA MET A 217 -0.54 21.59 7.71
C MET A 217 -1.34 22.89 7.95
N GLY A 218 -0.75 24.08 7.72
CA GLY A 218 -1.43 25.38 7.87
C GLY A 218 -2.34 25.80 6.76
N SER A 219 -2.23 25.20 5.55
CA SER A 219 -2.97 25.65 4.36
C SER A 219 -4.38 25.08 4.23
N MET A 220 -4.67 23.94 4.80
CA MET A 220 -5.99 23.28 4.68
C MET A 220 -7.09 23.89 5.57
N GLY A 221 -6.74 24.79 6.50
CA GLY A 221 -7.67 25.41 7.45
C GLY A 221 -8.44 26.63 7.00
N ASN A 222 -8.28 27.15 5.76
CA ASN A 222 -8.78 28.46 5.39
C ASN A 222 -9.80 28.48 4.24
N GLY A 223 -10.79 27.64 4.31
CA GLY A 223 -11.92 27.57 3.39
C GLY A 223 -13.26 27.93 4.01
N SER A 224 -13.40 29.09 4.68
CA SER A 224 -14.66 29.86 4.73
C SER A 224 -14.53 31.16 5.53
N GLY A 225 -14.78 32.30 4.88
CA GLY A 225 -15.36 33.52 5.48
C GLY A 225 -14.45 34.34 6.39
N GLY A 226 -13.53 35.08 5.81
CA GLY A 226 -12.87 36.19 6.52
C GLY A 226 -13.83 37.29 6.89
N MET A 227 -13.89 37.67 8.17
CA MET A 227 -14.28 39.02 8.61
C MET A 227 -13.01 39.83 8.85
N PRO A 228 -12.94 41.07 8.32
CA PRO A 228 -11.79 41.93 8.57
C PRO A 228 -11.93 42.70 9.90
N GLY A 229 -10.84 42.77 10.64
CA GLY A 229 -10.62 43.83 11.61
C GLY A 229 -10.60 43.40 13.07
N MET A 230 -9.39 43.30 13.61
CA MET A 230 -9.00 44.07 14.83
C MET A 230 -7.50 43.88 15.09
N SER A 231 -6.76 44.92 14.78
CA SER A 231 -5.41 45.11 15.29
C SER A 231 -5.47 45.64 16.72
N GLY A 232 -4.57 45.16 17.57
CA GLY A 232 -4.14 46.00 18.68
C GLY A 232 -4.11 45.37 20.07
N MET A 233 -2.96 45.56 20.71
CA MET A 233 -2.58 45.41 22.11
C MET A 233 -2.07 44.04 22.51
N GLY A 234 -0.87 43.83 22.98
CA GLY A 234 0.00 44.68 23.78
C GLY A 234 0.68 43.76 24.81
N ASP A 235 1.99 43.80 24.90
CA ASP A 235 2.86 43.08 25.85
C ASP A 235 2.40 43.12 27.32
N MET A 236 2.57 41.99 27.99
CA MET A 236 2.96 41.98 29.44
C MET A 236 3.75 40.69 29.75
N PRO A 237 4.86 40.81 30.49
CA PRO A 237 5.71 39.67 30.87
C PRO A 237 5.46 39.18 32.32
N GLY A 238 5.75 37.86 32.51
CA GLY A 238 6.14 37.32 33.81
C GLY A 238 5.09 36.54 34.57
N MET A 239 5.32 35.24 34.75
CA MET A 239 5.53 34.58 36.04
C MET A 239 5.67 33.06 35.89
N ASP A 240 6.73 32.63 36.49
CA ASP A 240 7.16 31.25 36.74
C ASP A 240 6.22 30.56 37.74
N GLN A 241 6.07 29.23 37.59
CA GLN A 241 6.03 28.19 38.60
C GLN A 241 5.02 27.06 38.33
N GLY A 242 5.59 25.88 38.12
CA GLY A 242 5.22 24.63 38.79
C GLY A 242 3.78 24.11 38.64
N ALA A 243 3.55 23.11 37.75
CA ALA A 243 2.38 22.26 37.89
C ALA A 243 2.74 20.79 37.64
N GLN A 244 2.38 19.95 38.62
CA GLN A 244 2.38 18.47 38.53
C GLN A 244 1.48 17.92 37.42
N PRO A 245 1.72 16.71 36.94
CA PRO A 245 0.90 16.08 35.87
C PRO A 245 -0.45 15.64 36.44
N SER A 246 -1.52 16.26 36.01
CA SER A 246 -2.87 15.76 36.19
C SER A 246 -3.21 14.83 35.03
N SER A 247 -3.53 13.57 35.36
CA SER A 247 -4.13 12.61 34.46
C SER A 247 -5.51 13.10 34.00
N SER A 248 -5.59 13.63 32.79
CA SER A 248 -6.88 13.87 32.11
C SER A 248 -6.92 13.03 30.86
N ASN A 249 -7.95 12.16 30.75
CA ASN A 249 -8.33 11.48 29.52
C ASN A 249 -8.36 12.50 28.36
N PRO A 250 -7.69 12.25 27.24
CA PRO A 250 -7.86 13.08 26.06
C PRO A 250 -9.20 12.73 25.40
N SER A 251 -10.22 13.51 25.68
CA SER A 251 -11.34 13.66 24.74
C SER A 251 -10.73 14.23 23.46
N GLY A 252 -10.74 13.45 22.36
CA GLY A 252 -10.14 13.84 21.10
C GLY A 252 -10.69 15.19 20.62
N ALA A 253 -9.85 16.21 20.68
CA ALA A 253 -10.15 17.48 20.03
C ALA A 253 -9.92 17.27 18.53
N ALA A 254 -10.96 17.50 17.73
CA ALA A 254 -10.82 17.56 16.27
C ALA A 254 -9.78 18.63 15.91
N THR A 255 -8.81 18.27 15.08
CA THR A 255 -7.89 19.25 14.51
C THR A 255 -8.65 20.17 13.54
N SER A 256 -8.08 21.32 13.20
CA SER A 256 -8.70 22.31 12.30
C SER A 256 -9.11 21.77 10.93
N ASN A 257 -8.65 20.58 10.55
CA ASN A 257 -8.91 19.92 9.25
C ASN A 257 -10.03 18.86 9.31
N GLY A 258 -10.73 18.70 10.45
CA GLY A 258 -11.75 17.66 10.62
C GLY A 258 -11.17 16.25 10.85
N VAL A 259 -9.85 16.10 10.88
CA VAL A 259 -9.15 14.89 11.25
C VAL A 259 -8.91 14.91 12.76
N GLY A 260 -9.27 13.84 13.45
CA GLY A 260 -9.06 13.68 14.89
C GLY A 260 -7.72 13.05 15.21
N ALA A 261 -7.58 12.60 16.44
CA ALA A 261 -6.43 11.86 16.92
C ALA A 261 -6.82 10.41 17.25
N SER A 262 -5.90 9.49 17.11
CA SER A 262 -6.06 8.11 17.56
C SER A 262 -4.87 7.66 18.41
N ALA A 263 -5.14 7.13 19.58
CA ALA A 263 -4.09 6.54 20.43
C ALA A 263 -3.46 5.30 19.78
N LEU A 264 -4.20 4.59 18.93
CA LEU A 264 -3.70 3.43 18.18
C LEU A 264 -2.69 3.81 17.08
N LEU A 265 -2.73 5.07 16.64
CA LEU A 265 -1.83 5.64 15.63
C LEU A 265 -0.80 6.61 16.24
N GLY A 266 -0.55 6.51 17.55
CA GLY A 266 0.42 7.38 18.22
C GLY A 266 -0.03 8.83 18.38
N GLY A 267 -1.32 9.13 18.16
CA GLY A 267 -1.91 10.44 18.28
C GLY A 267 -2.19 11.16 16.98
N ASP A 268 -1.67 10.67 15.86
CA ASP A 268 -1.88 11.21 14.52
C ASP A 268 -2.77 10.29 13.70
N ALA A 269 -3.84 10.81 13.08
CA ALA A 269 -4.77 10.06 12.26
C ALA A 269 -4.62 10.37 10.76
N GLY A 270 -3.54 11.04 10.37
CA GLY A 270 -3.27 11.52 9.02
C GLY A 270 -3.67 12.98 8.81
N ASP A 271 -3.44 13.48 7.61
CA ASP A 271 -3.55 14.91 7.27
C ASP A 271 -4.76 15.25 6.42
N VAL A 272 -5.42 14.25 5.82
CA VAL A 272 -6.49 14.44 4.85
C VAL A 272 -7.83 13.91 5.35
N SER A 273 -8.88 14.74 5.26
CA SER A 273 -10.27 14.33 5.45
C SER A 273 -10.90 14.07 4.08
N TYR A 274 -11.35 12.86 3.85
CA TYR A 274 -11.92 12.44 2.58
C TYR A 274 -13.45 12.53 2.57
N PRO A 275 -14.07 12.90 1.44
CA PRO A 275 -15.53 12.91 1.30
C PRO A 275 -16.14 11.52 1.43
N TYR A 276 -15.44 10.47 0.98
CA TYR A 276 -15.90 9.09 1.08
C TYR A 276 -14.78 8.14 1.49
N TYR A 277 -15.21 7.04 2.12
CA TYR A 277 -14.39 5.86 2.39
C TYR A 277 -15.09 4.67 1.74
N LEU A 278 -14.39 4.00 0.85
CA LEU A 278 -14.97 3.01 -0.03
C LEU A 278 -14.64 1.58 0.44
N VAL A 279 -15.56 0.67 0.15
CA VAL A 279 -15.28 -0.77 0.15
C VAL A 279 -15.58 -1.30 -1.25
N ASN A 280 -14.56 -1.81 -1.94
CA ASN A 280 -14.65 -2.29 -3.31
C ASN A 280 -15.26 -1.23 -4.26
N GLY A 281 -14.79 0.01 -4.17
CA GLY A 281 -15.24 1.12 -5.00
C GLY A 281 -16.65 1.62 -4.73
N ARG A 282 -17.25 1.25 -3.57
CA ARG A 282 -18.65 1.62 -3.24
C ARG A 282 -18.72 2.44 -1.95
N ILE A 283 -19.58 3.46 -1.97
CA ILE A 283 -19.90 4.27 -0.78
C ILE A 283 -20.77 3.48 0.22
N PRO A 284 -20.80 3.88 1.50
CA PRO A 284 -21.59 3.20 2.54
C PRO A 284 -23.08 3.09 2.29
N GLU A 285 -23.66 4.03 1.51
CA GLU A 285 -25.09 4.09 1.18
C GLU A 285 -25.49 3.02 0.16
N ALA A 286 -24.57 2.60 -0.71
CA ALA A 286 -24.77 1.58 -1.73
C ALA A 286 -23.67 0.51 -1.68
N PRO A 287 -23.55 -0.22 -0.56
CA PRO A 287 -22.40 -1.09 -0.28
C PRO A 287 -22.38 -2.33 -1.16
N THR A 288 -21.19 -2.85 -1.41
CA THR A 288 -21.01 -4.21 -1.93
C THR A 288 -21.66 -5.20 -0.96
N THR A 289 -22.37 -6.20 -1.50
CA THR A 289 -22.98 -7.28 -0.71
C THR A 289 -22.33 -8.61 -1.08
N PHE A 290 -21.82 -9.28 -0.07
CA PHE A 290 -21.28 -10.63 -0.15
C PHE A 290 -22.33 -11.63 0.30
N ALA A 291 -22.49 -12.73 -0.44
CA ALA A 291 -23.41 -13.81 -0.10
C ALA A 291 -22.66 -15.00 0.47
N ALA A 292 -23.26 -15.64 1.49
CA ALA A 292 -22.82 -16.92 2.03
C ALA A 292 -24.02 -17.66 2.63
N LYS A 293 -23.83 -18.89 3.07
CA LYS A 293 -24.83 -19.65 3.84
C LYS A 293 -24.45 -19.66 5.31
N PRO A 294 -25.42 -19.63 6.24
CA PRO A 294 -25.16 -19.77 7.66
C PRO A 294 -24.30 -21.00 7.96
N GLY A 295 -23.31 -20.86 8.83
CA GLY A 295 -22.38 -21.92 9.20
C GLY A 295 -21.17 -22.09 8.28
N GLN A 296 -21.14 -21.47 7.10
CA GLN A 296 -19.97 -21.50 6.23
C GLN A 296 -18.79 -20.77 6.90
N ARG A 297 -17.60 -21.31 6.64
CA ARG A 297 -16.32 -20.66 6.95
C ARG A 297 -15.91 -19.82 5.74
N VAL A 298 -15.85 -18.52 5.95
CA VAL A 298 -15.49 -17.57 4.88
C VAL A 298 -14.11 -17.00 5.17
N ARG A 299 -13.22 -17.06 4.18
CA ARG A 299 -11.97 -16.29 4.17
C ARG A 299 -12.25 -14.90 3.63
N ILE A 300 -11.96 -13.89 4.43
CA ILE A 300 -12.04 -12.49 4.02
C ILE A 300 -10.62 -11.99 3.86
N ARG A 301 -10.26 -11.60 2.64
CA ARG A 301 -8.97 -11.01 2.28
C ARG A 301 -9.14 -9.50 2.25
N ILE A 302 -8.52 -8.80 3.20
CA ILE A 302 -8.67 -7.37 3.39
C ILE A 302 -7.39 -6.68 2.94
N ILE A 303 -7.52 -5.69 2.05
CA ILE A 303 -6.43 -4.88 1.51
C ILE A 303 -6.75 -3.43 1.82
N ASN A 304 -5.84 -2.69 2.43
CA ASN A 304 -5.96 -1.24 2.55
C ASN A 304 -5.18 -0.58 1.41
N ALA A 305 -5.90 -0.02 0.44
CA ALA A 305 -5.34 0.72 -0.69
C ALA A 305 -5.43 2.24 -0.51
N GLY A 306 -5.91 2.71 0.67
CA GLY A 306 -6.02 4.14 0.98
C GLY A 306 -4.67 4.83 1.08
N ALA A 307 -4.65 6.13 0.78
CA ALA A 307 -3.46 6.97 0.72
C ALA A 307 -3.02 7.49 2.11
N ASP A 308 -4.00 7.84 2.96
CA ASP A 308 -3.74 8.55 4.23
C ASP A 308 -4.60 8.01 5.39
N THR A 309 -5.29 6.88 5.18
CA THR A 309 -6.24 6.37 6.17
C THR A 309 -5.88 4.98 6.65
N ALA A 310 -5.60 4.85 7.94
CA ALA A 310 -5.67 3.57 8.62
C ALA A 310 -7.14 3.22 8.91
N PHE A 311 -7.53 1.96 8.70
CA PHE A 311 -8.89 1.50 8.93
C PHE A 311 -8.97 0.54 10.11
N ARG A 312 -9.96 0.77 11.01
CA ARG A 312 -10.36 -0.23 12.00
C ARG A 312 -11.53 -1.02 11.45
N VAL A 313 -11.31 -2.30 11.20
CA VAL A 313 -12.27 -3.17 10.50
C VAL A 313 -12.90 -4.15 11.46
N ALA A 314 -14.24 -4.27 11.43
CA ALA A 314 -14.99 -5.27 12.18
C ALA A 314 -16.18 -5.80 11.38
N LEU A 315 -16.53 -7.06 11.60
CA LEU A 315 -17.78 -7.66 11.08
C LEU A 315 -18.78 -7.78 12.22
N ALA A 316 -19.90 -7.09 12.11
CA ALA A 316 -20.93 -7.05 13.16
C ALA A 316 -21.35 -8.45 13.62
N ASN A 317 -21.43 -8.65 14.93
CA ASN A 317 -21.80 -9.90 15.61
C ASN A 317 -20.87 -11.11 15.33
N HIS A 318 -19.67 -10.89 14.79
CA HIS A 318 -18.71 -11.95 14.51
C HIS A 318 -17.35 -11.62 15.12
N LYS A 319 -16.64 -12.68 15.46
CA LYS A 319 -15.20 -12.61 15.70
C LYS A 319 -14.46 -13.04 14.45
N MET A 320 -13.29 -12.49 14.26
CA MET A 320 -12.41 -12.77 13.12
C MET A 320 -11.16 -13.52 13.60
N THR A 321 -10.88 -14.67 13.00
CA THR A 321 -9.63 -15.38 13.25
C THR A 321 -8.62 -14.96 12.19
N VAL A 322 -7.60 -14.19 12.58
CA VAL A 322 -6.50 -13.78 11.69
C VAL A 322 -5.64 -14.99 11.39
N THR A 323 -5.40 -15.24 10.11
CA THR A 323 -4.61 -16.38 9.61
C THR A 323 -3.40 -15.95 8.80
N HIS A 324 -3.42 -14.75 8.19
CA HIS A 324 -2.31 -14.20 7.42
C HIS A 324 -2.21 -12.69 7.62
N THR A 325 -0.98 -12.19 7.58
CA THR A 325 -0.65 -10.76 7.50
C THR A 325 0.33 -10.56 6.36
N ASP A 326 0.12 -9.53 5.54
CA ASP A 326 1.00 -9.15 4.43
C ASP A 326 1.41 -10.31 3.51
N GLY A 327 0.47 -11.23 3.29
CA GLY A 327 0.62 -12.39 2.42
C GLY A 327 1.12 -13.66 3.11
N PHE A 328 1.66 -13.58 4.33
CA PHE A 328 2.24 -14.74 5.01
C PHE A 328 1.37 -15.25 6.17
N PRO A 329 1.34 -16.58 6.42
CA PRO A 329 0.56 -17.14 7.50
C PRO A 329 1.13 -16.77 8.87
N VAL A 330 0.21 -16.55 9.82
CA VAL A 330 0.53 -16.33 11.23
C VAL A 330 -0.10 -17.41 12.11
N ALA A 331 0.39 -17.56 13.33
CA ALA A 331 -0.30 -18.33 14.35
C ALA A 331 -1.70 -17.73 14.53
N PRO A 332 -2.79 -18.53 14.40
CA PRO A 332 -4.15 -17.97 14.38
C PRO A 332 -4.50 -17.22 15.67
N VAL A 333 -4.99 -15.99 15.53
CA VAL A 333 -5.41 -15.13 16.66
C VAL A 333 -6.85 -14.67 16.42
N GLU A 334 -7.71 -14.82 17.44
CA GLU A 334 -9.08 -14.32 17.39
C GLU A 334 -9.15 -12.88 17.91
N VAL A 335 -9.79 -12.00 17.13
CA VAL A 335 -9.97 -10.58 17.42
C VAL A 335 -11.42 -10.16 17.17
N ASP A 336 -11.83 -9.03 17.74
CA ASP A 336 -13.14 -8.40 17.47
C ASP A 336 -13.02 -7.41 16.30
N ALA A 337 -11.90 -6.71 16.22
CA ALA A 337 -11.56 -5.79 15.13
C ALA A 337 -10.09 -5.89 14.75
N LEU A 338 -9.73 -5.34 13.59
CA LEU A 338 -8.35 -5.22 13.09
C LEU A 338 -8.04 -3.77 12.78
N LEU A 339 -6.84 -3.31 13.11
CA LEU A 339 -6.30 -2.06 12.62
C LEU A 339 -5.39 -2.37 11.42
N LEU A 340 -5.67 -1.74 10.27
CA LEU A 340 -4.88 -1.87 9.05
C LEU A 340 -4.28 -0.51 8.68
N GLY A 341 -2.98 -0.39 8.61
CA GLY A 341 -2.28 0.74 7.98
C GLY A 341 -2.37 0.69 6.45
N MET A 342 -1.95 1.76 5.79
CA MET A 342 -1.91 1.85 4.33
C MET A 342 -0.97 0.77 3.78
N GLY A 343 -1.43 0.06 2.73
CA GLY A 343 -0.70 -1.04 2.10
C GLY A 343 -0.76 -2.38 2.84
N GLU A 344 -1.23 -2.44 4.08
CA GLU A 344 -1.35 -3.68 4.83
C GLU A 344 -2.45 -4.60 4.30
N ARG A 345 -2.26 -5.90 4.47
CA ARG A 345 -3.23 -6.95 4.11
C ARG A 345 -3.38 -7.91 5.27
N TYR A 346 -4.63 -8.28 5.54
CA TYR A 346 -4.98 -9.32 6.50
C TYR A 346 -5.96 -10.30 5.88
N ASP A 347 -5.74 -11.60 6.15
CA ASP A 347 -6.73 -12.61 5.86
C ASP A 347 -7.31 -13.14 7.17
N VAL A 348 -8.63 -13.16 7.24
CA VAL A 348 -9.35 -13.68 8.39
C VAL A 348 -10.33 -14.78 7.99
N ILE A 349 -10.53 -15.74 8.88
CA ILE A 349 -11.60 -16.74 8.77
C ILE A 349 -12.73 -16.37 9.72
N VAL A 350 -13.95 -16.39 9.18
CA VAL A 350 -15.17 -16.14 9.94
C VAL A 350 -16.15 -17.28 9.70
N THR A 351 -16.76 -17.82 10.78
CA THR A 351 -17.94 -18.70 10.65
C THR A 351 -19.20 -17.83 10.66
N VAL A 352 -19.86 -17.75 9.50
CA VAL A 352 -20.94 -16.78 9.32
C VAL A 352 -22.24 -17.22 9.96
N LYS A 353 -22.93 -16.29 10.63
CA LYS A 353 -24.24 -16.48 11.25
C LYS A 353 -25.36 -16.23 10.23
N ASP A 354 -26.61 -16.55 10.59
CA ASP A 354 -27.78 -16.24 9.79
C ASP A 354 -28.22 -14.78 9.98
N GLY A 355 -28.37 -14.04 8.88
CA GLY A 355 -28.78 -12.63 8.91
C GLY A 355 -28.09 -11.75 7.86
N VAL A 356 -28.18 -10.42 8.11
CA VAL A 356 -27.48 -9.39 7.32
C VAL A 356 -26.59 -8.60 8.26
N PHE A 357 -25.29 -8.65 8.03
CA PHE A 357 -24.27 -8.06 8.91
C PHE A 357 -23.38 -7.09 8.14
N PRO A 358 -23.19 -5.85 8.62
CA PRO A 358 -22.20 -4.96 8.04
C PRO A 358 -20.79 -5.36 8.44
N LEU A 359 -19.91 -5.41 7.45
CA LEU A 359 -18.49 -5.26 7.62
C LEU A 359 -18.20 -3.76 7.56
N VAL A 360 -17.74 -3.20 8.65
CA VAL A 360 -17.46 -1.76 8.78
C VAL A 360 -15.96 -1.54 8.83
N ALA A 361 -15.47 -0.66 7.97
CA ALA A 361 -14.12 -0.13 7.98
C ALA A 361 -14.17 1.32 8.47
N ALA A 362 -14.06 1.50 9.78
CA ALA A 362 -14.00 2.82 10.39
C ALA A 362 -12.66 3.49 10.05
N ALA A 363 -12.72 4.69 9.46
CA ALA A 363 -11.52 5.52 9.23
C ALA A 363 -11.00 5.99 10.59
N GLU A 364 -9.89 5.42 11.02
CA GLU A 364 -9.36 5.61 12.36
C GLU A 364 -9.04 7.08 12.64
N GLY A 365 -9.65 7.64 13.68
CA GLY A 365 -9.49 9.05 14.05
C GLY A 365 -10.20 10.06 13.12
N LYS A 366 -10.89 9.64 12.06
CA LYS A 366 -11.50 10.54 11.06
C LYS A 366 -13.03 10.62 11.13
N ASN A 367 -13.66 9.93 12.09
CA ASN A 367 -15.12 9.92 12.34
C ASN A 367 -15.98 9.62 11.08
N ALA A 368 -15.49 8.72 10.24
CA ALA A 368 -16.15 8.29 9.02
C ALA A 368 -15.89 6.80 8.79
N GLN A 369 -16.53 6.18 7.80
CA GLN A 369 -16.39 4.75 7.57
C GLN A 369 -16.73 4.33 6.14
N GLY A 370 -16.07 3.26 5.67
CA GLY A 370 -16.49 2.43 4.56
C GLY A 370 -17.35 1.26 5.05
N ARG A 371 -18.10 0.64 4.15
CA ARG A 371 -19.00 -0.47 4.51
C ARG A 371 -19.22 -1.46 3.37
N ALA A 372 -19.27 -2.75 3.72
CA ALA A 372 -19.87 -3.81 2.91
C ALA A 372 -20.92 -4.58 3.72
N LEU A 373 -21.69 -5.43 3.08
CA LEU A 373 -22.69 -6.26 3.73
C LEU A 373 -22.37 -7.75 3.52
N LEU A 374 -22.46 -8.50 4.60
CA LEU A 374 -22.61 -9.94 4.58
C LEU A 374 -24.10 -10.27 4.62
N ASN A 375 -24.60 -10.98 3.60
CA ASN A 375 -25.98 -11.47 3.56
C ASN A 375 -25.99 -12.99 3.48
N THR A 376 -26.52 -13.64 4.53
CA THR A 376 -26.65 -15.10 4.61
C THR A 376 -28.09 -15.56 4.61
N GLY A 377 -29.08 -14.64 4.63
CA GLY A 377 -30.48 -15.04 4.71
C GLY A 377 -31.40 -13.88 5.00
N ALA A 378 -32.33 -14.10 5.95
CA ALA A 378 -33.34 -13.14 6.30
C ALA A 378 -32.82 -11.99 7.17
N GLY A 379 -33.35 -10.80 6.95
CA GLY A 379 -33.00 -9.60 7.70
C GLY A 379 -32.94 -8.36 6.83
N SER A 380 -32.76 -7.21 7.46
CA SER A 380 -32.54 -5.94 6.78
C SER A 380 -31.16 -5.41 7.15
N ALA A 381 -30.50 -4.76 6.19
CA ALA A 381 -29.25 -4.09 6.45
C ALA A 381 -29.45 -2.97 7.50
N PRO A 382 -28.56 -2.85 8.49
CA PRO A 382 -28.52 -1.70 9.38
C PRO A 382 -28.29 -0.39 8.60
N ALA A 383 -28.51 0.76 9.24
CA ALA A 383 -28.22 2.06 8.63
C ALA A 383 -26.75 2.19 8.18
N PRO A 384 -26.43 3.00 7.14
CA PRO A 384 -25.07 3.22 6.67
C PRO A 384 -24.10 3.72 7.77
N THR A 385 -24.62 4.42 8.75
CA THR A 385 -23.87 4.97 9.90
C THR A 385 -23.75 4.00 11.07
N TYR A 386 -24.28 2.77 10.96
CA TYR A 386 -24.18 1.78 12.04
C TYR A 386 -22.72 1.43 12.32
N GLN A 387 -22.37 1.46 13.60
CA GLN A 387 -21.06 1.03 14.08
C GLN A 387 -21.23 -0.21 14.98
N PRO A 388 -20.62 -1.35 14.63
CA PRO A 388 -20.67 -2.55 15.44
C PRO A 388 -19.86 -2.39 16.74
N ALA A 389 -20.34 -3.02 17.81
CA ALA A 389 -19.67 -2.97 19.12
C ALA A 389 -18.25 -3.58 19.06
N GLU A 390 -18.01 -4.48 18.14
CA GLU A 390 -16.73 -5.15 17.88
C GLU A 390 -15.60 -4.15 17.58
N LEU A 391 -15.89 -2.99 17.00
CA LEU A 391 -14.91 -1.92 16.80
C LEU A 391 -14.23 -1.46 18.10
N ASN A 392 -14.92 -1.62 19.24
CA ASN A 392 -14.42 -1.24 20.56
C ASN A 392 -14.01 -2.46 21.42
N GLY A 393 -13.99 -3.67 20.82
CA GLY A 393 -13.53 -4.88 21.47
C GLY A 393 -12.01 -5.04 21.42
N ARG A 394 -11.54 -6.29 21.33
CA ARG A 394 -10.12 -6.58 21.12
C ARG A 394 -9.74 -6.19 19.69
N VAL A 395 -8.97 -5.11 19.54
CA VAL A 395 -8.39 -4.68 18.27
C VAL A 395 -7.05 -5.37 18.08
N GLY A 396 -6.91 -6.17 17.02
CA GLY A 396 -5.63 -6.76 16.63
C GLY A 396 -4.79 -5.73 15.85
N THR A 397 -3.52 -5.66 16.16
CA THR A 397 -2.50 -4.87 15.47
C THR A 397 -1.35 -5.78 15.05
N VAL A 398 -0.43 -5.31 14.22
CA VAL A 398 0.72 -6.10 13.76
C VAL A 398 1.51 -6.73 14.92
N ASP A 399 1.57 -6.08 16.07
CA ASP A 399 2.29 -6.56 17.26
C ASP A 399 1.64 -7.81 17.90
N ASP A 400 0.38 -8.10 17.59
CA ASP A 400 -0.33 -9.27 18.13
C ASP A 400 -0.04 -10.56 17.34
N PHE A 401 0.61 -10.48 16.17
CA PHE A 401 0.73 -11.59 15.25
C PHE A 401 2.16 -12.10 15.14
N VAL A 402 2.31 -13.41 15.23
CA VAL A 402 3.61 -14.10 15.11
C VAL A 402 3.56 -14.99 13.88
N ALA A 403 4.61 -14.95 13.05
CA ALA A 403 4.73 -15.81 11.89
C ALA A 403 4.47 -17.28 12.23
N ALA A 404 3.71 -17.98 11.39
CA ALA A 404 3.52 -19.42 11.54
C ALA A 404 4.87 -20.16 11.40
N GLU A 405 5.02 -21.29 12.10
CA GLU A 405 6.30 -22.02 12.20
C GLU A 405 6.90 -22.37 10.83
N ASN A 406 6.07 -22.71 9.86
CA ASN A 406 6.48 -23.10 8.51
C ASN A 406 7.03 -21.95 7.64
N VAL A 407 6.86 -20.70 8.07
CA VAL A 407 7.36 -19.50 7.37
C VAL A 407 8.35 -18.69 8.19
N MET A 408 8.69 -19.13 9.40
CA MET A 408 9.71 -18.50 10.22
C MET A 408 11.06 -18.50 9.51
N LEU A 409 11.71 -17.34 9.46
CA LEU A 409 13.06 -17.23 8.93
C LEU A 409 14.06 -17.92 9.89
N PRO A 410 15.05 -18.64 9.36
CA PRO A 410 16.07 -19.25 10.18
C PRO A 410 16.89 -18.17 10.89
N GLN A 411 17.23 -18.42 12.16
CA GLN A 411 18.13 -17.57 12.92
C GLN A 411 19.53 -17.64 12.30
N ARG A 412 20.05 -16.48 11.85
CA ARG A 412 21.42 -16.35 11.34
C ARG A 412 22.01 -14.99 11.69
N GLN A 413 23.33 -14.91 11.72
CA GLN A 413 24.02 -13.62 11.83
C GLN A 413 23.85 -12.87 10.50
N PRO A 414 23.64 -11.55 10.53
CA PRO A 414 23.57 -10.77 9.31
C PRO A 414 24.93 -10.68 8.63
N ASP A 415 24.95 -10.84 7.31
CA ASP A 415 26.16 -10.68 6.50
C ASP A 415 26.56 -9.21 6.33
N ALA A 416 25.59 -8.31 6.47
CA ALA A 416 25.78 -6.85 6.40
C ALA A 416 24.74 -6.14 7.25
N SER A 417 25.08 -4.98 7.79
CA SER A 417 24.17 -4.05 8.45
C SER A 417 24.15 -2.73 7.68
N LEU A 418 22.98 -2.31 7.27
CA LEU A 418 22.76 -1.05 6.59
C LEU A 418 21.91 -0.15 7.48
N ARG A 419 22.27 1.13 7.54
CA ARG A 419 21.45 2.13 8.23
C ARG A 419 20.60 2.86 7.20
N ALA A 420 19.29 2.86 7.42
CA ALA A 420 18.33 3.65 6.67
C ALA A 420 17.71 4.67 7.64
N ASP A 421 18.14 5.92 7.55
CA ASP A 421 17.57 7.03 8.29
C ASP A 421 16.37 7.56 7.53
N LEU A 422 15.17 7.27 8.01
CA LEU A 422 13.93 7.84 7.50
C LEU A 422 13.84 9.28 8.03
N GLY A 423 13.89 10.23 7.13
CA GLY A 423 13.80 11.64 7.41
C GLY A 423 12.64 12.28 6.67
N GLY A 424 12.26 13.48 7.08
CA GLY A 424 11.21 14.20 6.40
C GLY A 424 10.96 15.54 7.09
N ASP A 425 10.19 16.36 6.39
CA ASP A 425 9.69 17.63 6.91
C ASP A 425 8.19 17.72 6.59
N MET A 426 7.37 17.57 7.63
CA MET A 426 5.91 17.68 7.55
C MET A 426 5.45 19.05 7.02
N MET A 427 6.26 20.10 7.16
CA MET A 427 5.92 21.45 6.68
C MET A 427 6.09 21.59 5.17
N SER A 428 6.94 20.77 4.55
CA SER A 428 7.21 20.79 3.11
C SER A 428 6.85 19.47 2.41
N TYR A 429 6.37 18.46 3.16
CA TYR A 429 6.09 17.11 2.65
C TYR A 429 7.29 16.51 1.88
N ALA A 430 8.48 16.79 2.36
CA ALA A 430 9.73 16.32 1.76
C ALA A 430 10.25 15.11 2.53
N TRP A 431 9.99 13.91 2.03
CA TRP A 431 10.39 12.64 2.63
C TRP A 431 11.71 12.14 2.06
N THR A 432 12.59 11.63 2.91
CA THR A 432 13.93 11.21 2.50
C THR A 432 14.35 9.89 3.15
N ILE A 433 15.21 9.15 2.48
CA ILE A 433 16.00 8.06 3.07
C ILE A 433 17.49 8.47 2.99
N ASN A 434 18.16 8.52 4.16
CA ASN A 434 19.55 8.99 4.27
C ASN A 434 19.74 10.39 3.66
N GLY A 435 18.77 11.29 3.82
CA GLY A 435 18.80 12.66 3.31
C GLY A 435 18.61 12.80 1.79
N ARG A 436 18.11 11.77 1.12
CA ARG A 436 17.79 11.80 -0.33
C ARG A 436 16.32 11.51 -0.54
N SER A 437 15.68 12.31 -1.40
CA SER A 437 14.36 12.01 -1.94
C SER A 437 14.41 10.81 -2.87
N TYR A 438 13.23 10.31 -3.24
CA TYR A 438 13.11 9.16 -4.16
C TYR A 438 13.48 9.53 -5.61
N ASP A 439 13.35 10.80 -6.02
CA ASP A 439 13.58 11.32 -7.37
C ASP A 439 15.05 11.18 -7.87
#